data_5bdf95da339a46dc6c75ed454ca404b0
#
_entry.id   5bdf95da339a46dc6c75ed454ca404b0
#
_cell.length_a   1.000
_cell.length_b   1.000
_cell.length_c   1.000
_cell.angle_alpha   90.00
_cell.angle_beta   90.00
_cell.angle_gamma   90.00
#
_symmetry.space_group_name_H-M   'P 1'
#
loop_
_entity.id
_entity.type
_entity.pdbx_description
1 polymer ?
#
loop_
_entity_poly.entity_id
_entity_poly.type
_entity_poly.pdbx_seq_one_letter_code
_entity_poly.pdbx_strand_id
1 'polypeptide(L)'
;MKIVILGAGESGVGAAILAQQKGYEVFVSDMGHIQDKYKAQLSAHNLRWEEGKHTPEAILDADEVIKSPGIPETAPMVRALREKGTPVISEIEFAGRYTQARTICITGSNGKTTTTSLIYHILQKAGFNVGLAGNIGRSFALQVAEGDVDWYVIELSSFQLDDMFRFRADIAVLLNITPDHLDRYDFKMENYVASKMRILQNQRPQDTFIYWAGDEHIPTQLQQLAPASRLLAFADAPEAGAAAYAENGLLTIDQPTPFTMALSELSLPGRHNLRNSMAAALAAQSAGVDEATIRAGLADFPGVPHRLEKVADVAGVHYINDSKATNVDACYCALESMQTPVVLILGGTDKGNDYKEIAPLVREKCRALVFLGADNSKLQDFFANFNLPISDTHSMKDCVAACAAAAQPGDTVLLSPCCASFDLFRNMGDRGDQFKALVRAMQTTE
;
A
#
# COMPACT_ATOMS: atom_id res chain seq x y z
N MET A 1 -29.62 -14.54 -11.35
CA MET A 1 -28.41 -13.85 -11.82
C MET A 1 -27.22 -14.64 -11.37
N LYS A 2 -26.32 -14.96 -12.30
CA LYS A 2 -25.12 -15.73 -12.06
C LYS A 2 -23.91 -14.81 -11.96
N ILE A 3 -23.20 -14.89 -10.84
CA ILE A 3 -21.93 -14.17 -10.62
C ILE A 3 -20.78 -15.16 -10.68
N VAL A 4 -19.76 -14.86 -11.46
CA VAL A 4 -18.52 -15.60 -11.50
C VAL A 4 -17.41 -14.78 -10.83
N ILE A 5 -16.61 -15.45 -10.00
CA ILE A 5 -15.45 -14.87 -9.34
C ILE A 5 -14.21 -15.38 -10.04
N LEU A 6 -13.39 -14.48 -10.57
CA LEU A 6 -12.07 -14.81 -11.11
C LEU A 6 -10.98 -14.52 -10.06
N GLY A 7 -10.32 -15.59 -9.63
CA GLY A 7 -9.34 -15.59 -8.54
C GLY A 7 -9.95 -15.90 -7.18
N ALA A 8 -9.41 -16.89 -6.48
CA ALA A 8 -9.88 -17.41 -5.20
C ALA A 8 -8.94 -17.06 -4.04
N GLY A 9 -8.37 -15.86 -4.06
CA GLY A 9 -7.69 -15.25 -2.92
C GLY A 9 -8.66 -14.61 -1.94
N GLU A 10 -8.13 -13.80 -1.02
CA GLU A 10 -8.88 -13.10 0.04
C GLU A 10 -10.11 -12.36 -0.50
N SER A 11 -9.91 -11.48 -1.49
CA SER A 11 -10.99 -10.68 -2.10
C SER A 11 -12.04 -11.54 -2.81
N GLY A 12 -11.57 -12.56 -3.58
CA GLY A 12 -12.47 -13.41 -4.36
C GLY A 12 -13.37 -14.27 -3.48
N VAL A 13 -12.82 -14.86 -2.42
CA VAL A 13 -13.61 -15.67 -1.48
C VAL A 13 -14.61 -14.81 -0.72
N GLY A 14 -14.19 -13.62 -0.26
CA GLY A 14 -15.11 -12.67 0.38
C GLY A 14 -16.26 -12.25 -0.53
N ALA A 15 -15.95 -11.92 -1.79
CA ALA A 15 -16.96 -11.59 -2.80
C ALA A 15 -17.94 -12.75 -3.07
N ALA A 16 -17.41 -13.99 -3.13
CA ALA A 16 -18.24 -15.18 -3.33
C ALA A 16 -19.22 -15.41 -2.18
N ILE A 17 -18.78 -15.24 -0.94
CA ILE A 17 -19.61 -15.38 0.26
C ILE A 17 -20.70 -14.31 0.27
N LEU A 18 -20.33 -13.05 0.04
CA LEU A 18 -21.29 -11.94 -0.02
C LEU A 18 -22.30 -12.15 -1.14
N ALA A 19 -21.88 -12.55 -2.33
CA ALA A 19 -22.76 -12.80 -3.46
C ALA A 19 -23.76 -13.91 -3.15
N GLN A 20 -23.33 -15.00 -2.53
CA GLN A 20 -24.21 -16.08 -2.10
C GLN A 20 -25.25 -15.61 -1.08
N GLN A 21 -24.83 -14.83 -0.06
CA GLN A 21 -25.75 -14.26 0.92
C GLN A 21 -26.80 -13.32 0.30
N LYS A 22 -26.46 -12.67 -0.81
CA LYS A 22 -27.40 -11.83 -1.57
C LYS A 22 -28.26 -12.63 -2.55
N GLY A 23 -28.19 -13.97 -2.54
CA GLY A 23 -29.05 -14.85 -3.32
C GLY A 23 -28.61 -15.05 -4.77
N TYR A 24 -27.35 -14.77 -5.10
CA TYR A 24 -26.81 -15.04 -6.43
C TYR A 24 -26.37 -16.51 -6.59
N GLU A 25 -26.46 -17.00 -7.80
CA GLU A 25 -25.75 -18.23 -8.18
C GLU A 25 -24.26 -17.87 -8.36
N VAL A 26 -23.38 -18.54 -7.59
CA VAL A 26 -21.95 -18.21 -7.55
C VAL A 26 -21.11 -19.37 -8.05
N PHE A 27 -20.13 -19.04 -8.89
CA PHE A 27 -19.07 -19.93 -9.31
C PHE A 27 -17.71 -19.25 -9.17
N VAL A 28 -16.74 -19.90 -8.51
CA VAL A 28 -15.39 -19.38 -8.32
C VAL A 28 -14.41 -20.14 -9.21
N SER A 29 -13.59 -19.43 -9.95
CA SER A 29 -12.60 -20.02 -10.87
C SER A 29 -11.22 -19.40 -10.66
N ASP A 30 -10.21 -20.23 -10.41
CA ASP A 30 -8.82 -19.79 -10.28
C ASP A 30 -7.91 -20.59 -11.21
N MET A 31 -7.07 -19.88 -11.97
CA MET A 31 -6.08 -20.52 -12.86
C MET A 31 -4.93 -21.17 -12.09
N GLY A 32 -4.66 -20.69 -10.89
CA GLY A 32 -3.65 -21.22 -9.99
C GLY A 32 -4.20 -22.23 -9.00
N HIS A 33 -3.36 -22.60 -8.04
CA HIS A 33 -3.75 -23.43 -6.90
C HIS A 33 -4.38 -22.54 -5.81
N ILE A 34 -5.58 -22.91 -5.36
CA ILE A 34 -6.28 -22.24 -4.28
C ILE A 34 -5.68 -22.70 -2.94
N GLN A 35 -5.31 -21.77 -2.06
CA GLN A 35 -4.80 -22.10 -0.74
C GLN A 35 -5.85 -22.87 0.10
N ASP A 36 -5.42 -23.85 0.89
CA ASP A 36 -6.32 -24.72 1.66
C ASP A 36 -7.29 -23.95 2.58
N LYS A 37 -6.84 -22.85 3.17
CA LYS A 37 -7.70 -21.98 3.99
C LYS A 37 -8.89 -21.41 3.21
N TYR A 38 -8.69 -21.09 1.94
CA TYR A 38 -9.75 -20.56 1.07
C TYR A 38 -10.66 -21.66 0.54
N LYS A 39 -10.11 -22.84 0.22
CA LYS A 39 -10.91 -24.05 -0.09
C LYS A 39 -11.83 -24.41 1.07
N ALA A 40 -11.32 -24.37 2.30
CA ALA A 40 -12.11 -24.61 3.49
C ALA A 40 -13.28 -23.63 3.64
N GLN A 41 -13.04 -22.33 3.39
CA GLN A 41 -14.09 -21.31 3.42
C GLN A 41 -15.14 -21.53 2.32
N LEU A 42 -14.71 -21.75 1.07
CA LEU A 42 -15.62 -22.04 -0.04
C LEU A 42 -16.48 -23.28 0.23
N SER A 43 -15.88 -24.35 0.76
CA SER A 43 -16.57 -25.58 1.09
C SER A 43 -17.55 -25.40 2.25
N ALA A 44 -17.18 -24.65 3.30
CA ALA A 44 -18.06 -24.34 4.43
C ALA A 44 -19.34 -23.60 4.01
N HIS A 45 -19.27 -22.82 2.94
CA HIS A 45 -20.41 -22.11 2.34
C HIS A 45 -21.06 -22.88 1.18
N ASN A 46 -20.66 -24.14 0.90
CA ASN A 46 -21.16 -24.93 -0.22
C ASN A 46 -21.05 -24.21 -1.57
N LEU A 47 -20.02 -23.39 -1.75
CA LEU A 47 -19.75 -22.68 -3.00
C LEU A 47 -19.06 -23.61 -4.00
N ARG A 48 -19.48 -23.57 -5.27
CA ARG A 48 -18.84 -24.32 -6.35
C ARG A 48 -17.60 -23.60 -6.81
N TRP A 49 -16.52 -24.33 -7.03
CA TRP A 49 -15.25 -23.74 -7.49
C TRP A 49 -14.45 -24.71 -8.37
N GLU A 50 -13.49 -24.17 -9.11
CA GLU A 50 -12.46 -24.89 -9.84
C GLU A 50 -11.08 -24.22 -9.65
N GLU A 51 -10.01 -25.02 -9.81
CA GLU A 51 -8.63 -24.52 -9.76
C GLU A 51 -7.79 -25.12 -10.89
N GLY A 52 -6.66 -24.45 -11.21
CA GLY A 52 -5.70 -24.90 -12.24
C GLY A 52 -6.22 -24.73 -13.67
N LYS A 53 -7.38 -24.12 -13.87
CA LYS A 53 -8.00 -23.86 -15.16
C LYS A 53 -9.09 -22.81 -15.09
N HIS A 54 -9.53 -22.36 -16.25
CA HIS A 54 -10.78 -21.64 -16.46
C HIS A 54 -11.64 -22.39 -17.45
N THR A 55 -12.80 -22.89 -17.03
CA THR A 55 -13.78 -23.57 -17.90
C THR A 55 -14.67 -22.53 -18.59
N PRO A 56 -14.49 -22.26 -19.92
CA PRO A 56 -15.19 -21.16 -20.59
C PRO A 56 -16.71 -21.25 -20.50
N GLU A 57 -17.27 -22.46 -20.61
CA GLU A 57 -18.72 -22.71 -20.58
C GLU A 57 -19.31 -22.35 -19.21
N ALA A 58 -18.53 -22.46 -18.14
CA ALA A 58 -18.97 -22.12 -16.79
C ALA A 58 -18.78 -20.61 -16.46
N ILE A 59 -17.94 -19.92 -17.20
CA ILE A 59 -17.58 -18.51 -16.94
C ILE A 59 -18.29 -17.55 -17.90
N LEU A 60 -18.29 -17.87 -19.19
CA LEU A 60 -18.80 -16.94 -20.22
C LEU A 60 -20.32 -16.73 -20.18
N ASP A 61 -21.09 -17.57 -19.51
CA ASP A 61 -22.54 -17.38 -19.31
C ASP A 61 -22.88 -16.53 -18.06
N ALA A 62 -21.86 -15.97 -17.41
CA ALA A 62 -22.07 -15.07 -16.27
C ALA A 62 -22.83 -13.79 -16.67
N ASP A 63 -23.72 -13.34 -15.77
CA ASP A 63 -24.34 -12.03 -15.88
C ASP A 63 -23.40 -10.90 -15.44
N GLU A 64 -22.51 -11.18 -14.48
CA GLU A 64 -21.46 -10.28 -13.99
C GLU A 64 -20.26 -11.07 -13.47
N VAL A 65 -19.08 -10.50 -13.60
CA VAL A 65 -17.83 -11.12 -13.12
C VAL A 65 -17.14 -10.21 -12.13
N ILE A 66 -16.72 -10.76 -10.99
CA ILE A 66 -15.88 -10.08 -10.02
C ILE A 66 -14.46 -10.59 -10.18
N LYS A 67 -13.54 -9.70 -10.52
CA LYS A 67 -12.14 -10.03 -10.85
C LYS A 67 -11.20 -9.63 -9.71
N SER A 68 -10.33 -10.57 -9.29
CA SER A 68 -9.21 -10.25 -8.41
C SER A 68 -8.24 -9.26 -9.07
N PRO A 69 -7.73 -8.24 -8.34
CA PRO A 69 -6.89 -7.18 -8.92
C PRO A 69 -5.56 -7.69 -9.50
N GLY A 70 -5.07 -8.83 -9.05
CA GLY A 70 -3.87 -9.47 -9.60
C GLY A 70 -4.02 -9.98 -11.03
N ILE A 71 -5.24 -10.24 -11.50
CA ILE A 71 -5.49 -10.76 -12.85
C ILE A 71 -5.42 -9.61 -13.85
N PRO A 72 -4.50 -9.66 -14.85
CA PRO A 72 -4.35 -8.58 -15.82
C PRO A 72 -5.50 -8.52 -16.84
N GLU A 73 -5.77 -7.34 -17.39
CA GLU A 73 -6.73 -7.14 -18.49
C GLU A 73 -6.36 -7.95 -19.75
N THR A 74 -5.08 -8.27 -19.89
CA THR A 74 -4.56 -9.09 -21.01
C THR A 74 -4.85 -10.59 -20.84
N ALA A 75 -5.35 -11.04 -19.70
CA ALA A 75 -5.69 -12.45 -19.48
C ALA A 75 -6.77 -12.92 -20.48
N PRO A 76 -6.61 -14.09 -21.14
CA PRO A 76 -7.52 -14.54 -22.20
C PRO A 76 -9.00 -14.55 -21.77
N MET A 77 -9.29 -15.01 -20.56
CA MET A 77 -10.66 -15.07 -20.04
C MET A 77 -11.25 -13.66 -19.82
N VAL A 78 -10.45 -12.71 -19.31
CA VAL A 78 -10.89 -11.32 -19.12
C VAL A 78 -11.19 -10.66 -20.47
N ARG A 79 -10.34 -10.86 -21.48
CA ARG A 79 -10.59 -10.36 -22.83
C ARG A 79 -11.88 -10.92 -23.40
N ALA A 80 -12.09 -12.23 -23.33
CA ALA A 80 -13.30 -12.87 -23.84
C ALA A 80 -14.58 -12.33 -23.17
N LEU A 81 -14.54 -12.06 -21.85
CA LEU A 81 -15.65 -11.44 -21.12
C LEU A 81 -15.89 -10.01 -21.57
N ARG A 82 -14.85 -9.19 -21.72
CA ARG A 82 -14.95 -7.81 -22.21
C ARG A 82 -15.49 -7.77 -23.66
N GLU A 83 -15.00 -8.64 -24.54
CA GLU A 83 -15.48 -8.76 -25.92
C GLU A 83 -16.95 -9.15 -25.99
N LYS A 84 -17.41 -10.01 -25.10
CA LYS A 84 -18.81 -10.39 -24.96
C LYS A 84 -19.68 -9.27 -24.38
N GLY A 85 -19.09 -8.23 -23.76
CA GLY A 85 -19.81 -7.16 -23.06
C GLY A 85 -20.27 -7.55 -21.66
N THR A 86 -19.76 -8.64 -21.08
CA THR A 86 -20.05 -9.03 -19.69
C THR A 86 -19.40 -8.02 -18.73
N PRO A 87 -20.15 -7.43 -17.79
CA PRO A 87 -19.59 -6.55 -16.78
C PRO A 87 -18.51 -7.28 -15.95
N VAL A 88 -17.30 -6.71 -15.90
CA VAL A 88 -16.20 -7.17 -15.05
C VAL A 88 -15.88 -6.05 -14.08
N ILE A 89 -16.00 -6.33 -12.78
CA ILE A 89 -15.88 -5.35 -11.70
C ILE A 89 -14.91 -5.81 -10.62
N SER A 90 -14.45 -4.86 -9.78
CA SER A 90 -13.68 -5.20 -8.58
C SER A 90 -14.57 -5.68 -7.43
N GLU A 91 -13.96 -6.36 -6.47
CA GLU A 91 -14.62 -6.70 -5.19
C GLU A 91 -15.13 -5.45 -4.47
N ILE A 92 -14.39 -4.33 -4.56
CA ILE A 92 -14.76 -3.05 -3.94
C ILE A 92 -16.05 -2.50 -4.54
N GLU A 93 -16.16 -2.50 -5.88
CA GLU A 93 -17.36 -2.11 -6.60
C GLU A 93 -18.57 -2.96 -6.19
N PHE A 94 -18.37 -4.27 -6.05
CA PHE A 94 -19.42 -5.20 -5.68
C PHE A 94 -19.87 -4.98 -4.24
N ALA A 95 -18.95 -4.98 -3.28
CA ALA A 95 -19.26 -4.86 -1.86
C ALA A 95 -19.91 -3.50 -1.51
N GLY A 96 -19.46 -2.44 -2.16
CA GLY A 96 -20.00 -1.09 -1.94
C GLY A 96 -21.51 -0.93 -2.26
N ARG A 97 -22.10 -1.90 -2.98
CA ARG A 97 -23.54 -1.92 -3.24
C ARG A 97 -24.37 -2.36 -2.02
N TYR A 98 -23.73 -3.00 -1.02
CA TYR A 98 -24.41 -3.71 0.07
C TYR A 98 -24.06 -3.15 1.44
N THR A 99 -23.33 -2.05 1.51
CA THR A 99 -23.04 -1.33 2.76
C THR A 99 -23.70 0.04 2.76
N GLN A 100 -24.04 0.53 3.96
CA GLN A 100 -24.44 1.92 4.22
C GLN A 100 -23.34 2.67 4.99
N ALA A 101 -22.26 2.01 5.33
CA ALA A 101 -21.13 2.62 6.01
C ALA A 101 -20.51 3.74 5.15
N ARG A 102 -20.00 4.77 5.82
CA ARG A 102 -19.19 5.80 5.16
C ARG A 102 -17.80 5.25 4.86
N THR A 103 -17.16 5.79 3.83
CA THR A 103 -15.88 5.26 3.37
C THR A 103 -14.80 6.34 3.29
N ILE A 104 -13.61 6.00 3.79
CA ILE A 104 -12.37 6.75 3.57
C ILE A 104 -11.49 5.87 2.67
N CYS A 105 -11.26 6.31 1.44
CA CYS A 105 -10.50 5.56 0.45
C CYS A 105 -9.15 6.20 0.19
N ILE A 106 -8.08 5.42 0.24
CA ILE A 106 -6.72 5.90 0.12
C ILE A 106 -6.02 5.24 -1.07
N THR A 107 -5.46 6.04 -1.97
CA THR A 107 -4.58 5.57 -3.05
C THR A 107 -3.32 6.44 -3.17
N GLY A 108 -2.43 6.05 -4.03
CA GLY A 108 -1.15 6.70 -4.32
C GLY A 108 -0.13 5.67 -4.80
N SER A 109 1.01 6.09 -5.28
CA SER A 109 2.13 5.19 -5.55
C SER A 109 2.74 4.71 -4.23
N ASN A 110 3.07 5.63 -3.34
CA ASN A 110 3.68 5.36 -2.03
C ASN A 110 2.83 5.92 -0.88
N GLY A 111 3.05 5.43 0.35
CA GLY A 111 2.38 5.91 1.57
C GLY A 111 1.01 5.31 1.88
N LYS A 112 0.35 4.65 0.94
CA LYS A 112 -1.01 4.10 1.09
C LYS A 112 -1.22 3.36 2.41
N THR A 113 -0.47 2.31 2.66
CA THR A 113 -0.65 1.44 3.83
C THR A 113 -0.43 2.18 5.14
N THR A 114 0.58 3.06 5.20
CA THR A 114 0.86 3.87 6.39
C THR A 114 -0.31 4.80 6.67
N THR A 115 -0.76 5.55 5.67
CA THR A 115 -1.87 6.51 5.81
C THR A 115 -3.17 5.79 6.15
N THR A 116 -3.49 4.69 5.47
CA THR A 116 -4.69 3.88 5.74
C THR A 116 -4.69 3.35 7.18
N SER A 117 -3.56 2.77 7.62
CA SER A 117 -3.43 2.24 8.98
C SER A 117 -3.46 3.35 10.04
N LEU A 118 -2.87 4.51 9.75
CA LEU A 118 -2.89 5.66 10.65
C LEU A 118 -4.30 6.25 10.81
N ILE A 119 -5.05 6.41 9.70
CA ILE A 119 -6.45 6.83 9.74
C ILE A 119 -7.28 5.83 10.55
N TYR A 120 -7.12 4.53 10.26
CA TYR A 120 -7.82 3.48 10.99
C TYR A 120 -7.54 3.54 12.49
N HIS A 121 -6.27 3.70 12.89
CA HIS A 121 -5.86 3.86 14.27
C HIS A 121 -6.52 5.09 14.96
N ILE A 122 -6.55 6.24 14.27
CA ILE A 122 -7.19 7.46 14.79
C ILE A 122 -8.70 7.26 14.97
N LEU A 123 -9.39 6.65 14.00
CA LEU A 123 -10.82 6.40 14.09
C LEU A 123 -11.17 5.40 15.20
N GLN A 124 -10.36 4.35 15.38
CA GLN A 124 -10.52 3.42 16.51
C GLN A 124 -10.36 4.12 17.85
N LYS A 125 -9.34 5.00 17.95
CA LYS A 125 -9.09 5.80 19.15
C LYS A 125 -10.24 6.77 19.45
N ALA A 126 -10.91 7.27 18.43
CA ALA A 126 -12.13 8.07 18.53
C ALA A 126 -13.37 7.25 18.95
N GLY A 127 -13.25 5.94 19.08
CA GLY A 127 -14.35 5.06 19.45
C GLY A 127 -15.31 4.72 18.31
N PHE A 128 -14.93 4.97 17.05
CA PHE A 128 -15.75 4.60 15.91
C PHE A 128 -15.74 3.08 15.69
N ASN A 129 -16.88 2.54 15.31
CA ASN A 129 -16.99 1.20 14.77
C ASN A 129 -16.47 1.21 13.33
N VAL A 130 -15.22 0.81 13.13
CA VAL A 130 -14.50 0.98 11.86
C VAL A 130 -13.88 -0.31 11.36
N GLY A 131 -14.04 -0.60 10.07
CA GLY A 131 -13.42 -1.70 9.35
C GLY A 131 -12.18 -1.25 8.54
N LEU A 132 -11.15 -2.10 8.48
CA LEU A 132 -9.96 -1.90 7.65
C LEU A 132 -10.01 -2.89 6.48
N ALA A 133 -9.99 -2.39 5.25
CA ALA A 133 -10.27 -3.21 4.08
C ALA A 133 -9.46 -2.80 2.82
N GLY A 134 -9.61 -3.57 1.77
CA GLY A 134 -9.04 -3.31 0.45
C GLY A 134 -7.75 -4.07 0.18
N ASN A 135 -6.70 -3.37 -0.25
CA ASN A 135 -5.39 -3.98 -0.52
C ASN A 135 -4.61 -4.38 0.76
N ILE A 136 -5.13 -4.00 1.91
CA ILE A 136 -4.69 -4.39 3.26
C ILE A 136 -5.91 -4.72 4.12
N GLY A 137 -5.67 -5.32 5.29
CA GLY A 137 -6.75 -5.73 6.17
C GLY A 137 -7.44 -7.01 5.67
N ARG A 138 -8.74 -7.07 5.88
CA ARG A 138 -9.60 -8.19 5.44
C ARG A 138 -10.38 -7.80 4.18
N SER A 139 -10.82 -8.78 3.41
CA SER A 139 -11.73 -8.54 2.28
C SER A 139 -12.88 -7.61 2.67
N PHE A 140 -13.11 -6.56 1.88
CA PHE A 140 -14.22 -5.64 2.09
C PHE A 140 -15.57 -6.37 1.98
N ALA A 141 -15.70 -7.20 0.96
CA ALA A 141 -16.92 -7.99 0.76
C ALA A 141 -17.19 -8.95 1.91
N LEU A 142 -16.15 -9.59 2.47
CA LEU A 142 -16.31 -10.47 3.61
C LEU A 142 -16.78 -9.73 4.85
N GLN A 143 -16.21 -8.56 5.14
CA GLN A 143 -16.63 -7.75 6.27
C GLN A 143 -18.09 -7.29 6.12
N VAL A 144 -18.50 -6.85 4.92
CA VAL A 144 -19.90 -6.49 4.62
C VAL A 144 -20.84 -7.70 4.77
N ALA A 145 -20.38 -8.92 4.45
CA ALA A 145 -21.14 -10.13 4.64
C ALA A 145 -21.33 -10.51 6.12
N GLU A 146 -20.33 -10.24 6.96
CA GLU A 146 -20.36 -10.53 8.39
C GLU A 146 -21.17 -9.52 9.21
N GLY A 147 -21.32 -8.30 8.74
CA GLY A 147 -22.04 -7.21 9.37
C GLY A 147 -21.43 -5.86 9.05
N ASP A 148 -22.28 -4.83 8.99
CA ASP A 148 -21.85 -3.48 8.64
C ASP A 148 -21.23 -2.76 9.85
N VAL A 149 -20.41 -1.75 9.57
CA VAL A 149 -19.78 -0.84 10.52
C VAL A 149 -20.16 0.60 10.18
N ASP A 150 -19.77 1.58 11.00
CA ASP A 150 -20.07 2.99 10.70
C ASP A 150 -19.15 3.53 9.60
N TRP A 151 -17.91 3.07 9.57
CA TRP A 151 -16.87 3.51 8.65
C TRP A 151 -16.03 2.36 8.12
N TYR A 152 -15.64 2.42 6.87
CA TYR A 152 -14.54 1.63 6.32
C TYR A 152 -13.39 2.53 5.90
N VAL A 153 -12.17 2.17 6.30
CA VAL A 153 -10.93 2.74 5.78
C VAL A 153 -10.36 1.75 4.78
N ILE A 154 -10.31 2.15 3.50
CA ILE A 154 -10.06 1.23 2.37
C ILE A 154 -8.80 1.65 1.61
N GLU A 155 -7.78 0.80 1.62
CA GLU A 155 -6.63 0.98 0.73
C GLU A 155 -6.98 0.52 -0.68
N LEU A 156 -6.78 1.38 -1.68
CA LEU A 156 -7.07 1.09 -3.08
C LEU A 156 -5.79 1.07 -3.93
N SER A 157 -5.56 -0.05 -4.60
CA SER A 157 -4.60 -0.13 -5.70
C SER A 157 -5.19 0.48 -6.99
N SER A 158 -4.33 0.86 -7.94
CA SER A 158 -4.78 1.29 -9.26
C SER A 158 -5.61 0.20 -9.97
N PHE A 159 -5.23 -1.06 -9.82
CA PHE A 159 -5.94 -2.21 -10.42
C PHE A 159 -7.36 -2.40 -9.87
N GLN A 160 -7.61 -2.05 -8.60
CA GLN A 160 -8.96 -2.06 -8.05
C GLN A 160 -9.77 -0.87 -8.58
N LEU A 161 -9.14 0.30 -8.70
CA LEU A 161 -9.77 1.50 -9.25
C LEU A 161 -10.21 1.32 -10.72
N ASP A 162 -9.43 0.59 -11.52
CA ASP A 162 -9.75 0.33 -12.94
C ASP A 162 -11.09 -0.39 -13.12
N ASP A 163 -11.46 -1.26 -12.18
CA ASP A 163 -12.70 -2.03 -12.20
C ASP A 163 -13.77 -1.48 -11.22
N MET A 164 -13.69 -0.20 -10.87
CA MET A 164 -14.72 0.53 -10.10
C MET A 164 -15.45 1.51 -11.02
N PHE A 165 -16.80 1.52 -10.97
CA PHE A 165 -17.62 2.30 -11.89
C PHE A 165 -18.65 3.18 -11.18
N ARG A 166 -19.34 2.67 -10.14
CA ARG A 166 -20.40 3.35 -9.39
C ARG A 166 -20.02 3.60 -7.93
N PHE A 167 -19.04 2.88 -7.43
CA PHE A 167 -18.54 3.07 -6.07
C PHE A 167 -18.14 4.52 -5.85
N ARG A 168 -18.45 5.06 -4.67
CA ARG A 168 -18.20 6.44 -4.28
C ARG A 168 -17.47 6.46 -2.94
N ALA A 169 -16.34 7.14 -2.89
CA ALA A 169 -15.65 7.45 -1.64
C ALA A 169 -16.27 8.72 -1.01
N ASP A 170 -16.71 8.66 0.26
CA ASP A 170 -17.14 9.86 1.00
C ASP A 170 -15.94 10.78 1.27
N ILE A 171 -14.80 10.18 1.61
CA ILE A 171 -13.50 10.87 1.73
C ILE A 171 -12.50 10.10 0.88
N ALA A 172 -11.93 10.75 -0.11
CA ALA A 172 -10.89 10.18 -0.96
C ALA A 172 -9.55 10.86 -0.68
N VAL A 173 -8.48 10.06 -0.59
CA VAL A 173 -7.10 10.53 -0.36
C VAL A 173 -6.21 10.03 -1.48
N LEU A 174 -5.55 10.95 -2.19
CA LEU A 174 -4.54 10.66 -3.19
C LEU A 174 -3.20 11.26 -2.76
N LEU A 175 -2.28 10.39 -2.34
CA LEU A 175 -1.03 10.79 -1.69
C LEU A 175 0.01 11.32 -2.67
N ASN A 176 0.22 10.60 -3.78
CA ASN A 176 1.22 10.90 -4.80
C ASN A 176 1.05 9.99 -6.01
N ILE A 177 1.62 10.41 -7.14
CA ILE A 177 1.68 9.60 -8.37
C ILE A 177 3.11 9.62 -8.90
N THR A 178 3.86 8.56 -8.64
CA THR A 178 5.22 8.35 -9.17
C THR A 178 5.26 7.05 -9.99
N PRO A 179 6.19 6.88 -10.96
CA PRO A 179 6.21 5.71 -11.82
C PRO A 179 6.26 4.39 -11.05
N ASP A 180 5.24 3.56 -11.24
CA ASP A 180 5.15 2.21 -10.70
C ASP A 180 4.18 1.39 -11.57
N HIS A 181 4.39 0.07 -11.66
CA HIS A 181 3.51 -0.84 -12.40
C HIS A 181 3.21 -0.43 -13.87
N LEU A 182 4.10 0.31 -14.54
CA LEU A 182 3.86 0.80 -15.90
C LEU A 182 3.67 -0.31 -16.94
N ASP A 183 4.20 -1.50 -16.67
CA ASP A 183 3.97 -2.72 -17.46
C ASP A 183 2.48 -3.08 -17.58
N ARG A 184 1.65 -2.67 -16.63
CA ARG A 184 0.19 -2.85 -16.63
C ARG A 184 -0.56 -1.71 -17.31
N TYR A 185 0.13 -0.61 -17.68
CA TYR A 185 -0.43 0.62 -18.24
C TYR A 185 0.21 1.00 -19.60
N ASP A 186 0.59 -0.02 -20.39
CA ASP A 186 1.22 0.16 -21.71
C ASP A 186 2.51 1.01 -21.67
N PHE A 187 3.21 1.01 -20.53
CA PHE A 187 4.38 1.86 -20.26
C PHE A 187 4.09 3.37 -20.42
N LYS A 188 2.82 3.78 -20.24
CA LYS A 188 2.36 5.16 -20.34
C LYS A 188 1.96 5.70 -18.97
N MET A 189 2.66 6.74 -18.53
CA MET A 189 2.38 7.39 -17.25
C MET A 189 0.96 7.97 -17.20
N GLU A 190 0.46 8.47 -18.31
CA GLU A 190 -0.88 9.05 -18.44
C GLU A 190 -1.99 8.03 -18.10
N ASN A 191 -1.81 6.77 -18.48
CA ASN A 191 -2.78 5.70 -18.17
C ASN A 191 -2.79 5.40 -16.66
N TYR A 192 -1.61 5.38 -16.04
CA TYR A 192 -1.49 5.16 -14.59
C TYR A 192 -2.06 6.34 -13.78
N VAL A 193 -1.81 7.58 -14.22
CA VAL A 193 -2.41 8.79 -13.65
C VAL A 193 -3.93 8.72 -13.74
N ALA A 194 -4.45 8.43 -14.94
CA ALA A 194 -5.90 8.32 -15.16
C ALA A 194 -6.54 7.25 -14.25
N SER A 195 -5.87 6.09 -14.08
CA SER A 195 -6.32 5.03 -13.17
C SER A 195 -6.44 5.54 -11.74
N LYS A 196 -5.42 6.21 -11.19
CA LYS A 196 -5.46 6.72 -9.81
C LYS A 196 -6.47 7.83 -9.60
N MET A 197 -6.65 8.71 -10.60
CA MET A 197 -7.66 9.77 -10.54
C MET A 197 -9.09 9.25 -10.50
N ARG A 198 -9.33 7.97 -10.84
CA ARG A 198 -10.64 7.34 -10.70
C ARG A 198 -11.17 7.29 -9.26
N ILE A 199 -10.31 7.48 -8.26
CA ILE A 199 -10.75 7.60 -6.85
C ILE A 199 -11.74 8.75 -6.64
N LEU A 200 -11.73 9.77 -7.50
CA LEU A 200 -12.64 10.91 -7.51
C LEU A 200 -13.99 10.62 -8.15
N GLN A 201 -14.08 9.54 -8.93
CA GLN A 201 -15.32 9.25 -9.67
C GLN A 201 -16.51 9.14 -8.72
N ASN A 202 -17.65 9.66 -9.17
CA ASN A 202 -18.90 9.64 -8.43
C ASN A 202 -18.93 10.49 -7.13
N GLN A 203 -17.86 11.21 -6.77
CA GLN A 203 -17.89 12.14 -5.64
C GLN A 203 -18.89 13.30 -5.89
N ARG A 204 -19.53 13.75 -4.81
CA ARG A 204 -20.56 14.77 -4.76
C ARG A 204 -20.04 16.00 -4.01
N PRO A 205 -20.73 17.15 -4.02
CA PRO A 205 -20.30 18.36 -3.34
C PRO A 205 -20.06 18.22 -1.82
N GLN A 206 -20.73 17.28 -1.15
CA GLN A 206 -20.55 17.00 0.26
C GLN A 206 -19.36 16.08 0.57
N ASP A 207 -18.80 15.43 -0.44
CA ASP A 207 -17.65 14.54 -0.28
C ASP A 207 -16.35 15.34 -0.23
N THR A 208 -15.30 14.73 0.28
CA THR A 208 -14.00 15.39 0.43
C THR A 208 -12.94 14.67 -0.38
N PHE A 209 -12.11 15.44 -1.08
CA PHE A 209 -10.89 14.95 -1.72
C PHE A 209 -9.67 15.59 -1.11
N ILE A 210 -8.75 14.77 -0.61
CA ILE A 210 -7.51 15.16 0.05
C ILE A 210 -6.34 14.79 -0.86
N TYR A 211 -5.43 15.71 -1.13
CA TYR A 211 -4.35 15.47 -2.06
C TYR A 211 -3.08 16.27 -1.73
N TRP A 212 -1.93 15.77 -2.16
CA TRP A 212 -0.66 16.49 -2.05
C TRP A 212 -0.54 17.53 -3.19
N ALA A 213 -0.41 18.79 -2.81
CA ALA A 213 -0.30 19.91 -3.76
C ALA A 213 1.02 19.91 -4.55
N GLY A 214 2.09 19.38 -3.94
CA GLY A 214 3.42 19.29 -4.58
C GLY A 214 3.60 18.10 -5.53
N ASP A 215 2.55 17.33 -5.85
CA ASP A 215 2.62 16.29 -6.87
C ASP A 215 2.59 16.88 -8.28
N GLU A 216 3.39 16.32 -9.18
CA GLU A 216 3.52 16.82 -10.56
C GLU A 216 2.23 16.66 -11.37
N HIS A 217 1.47 15.61 -11.12
CA HIS A 217 0.31 15.22 -11.93
C HIS A 217 -1.03 15.64 -11.33
N ILE A 218 -1.19 15.54 -10.01
CA ILE A 218 -2.50 15.70 -9.36
C ILE A 218 -3.11 17.09 -9.59
N PRO A 219 -2.40 18.22 -9.35
CA PRO A 219 -2.99 19.55 -9.56
C PRO A 219 -3.42 19.79 -11.00
N THR A 220 -2.63 19.33 -11.97
CA THR A 220 -2.96 19.45 -13.41
C THR A 220 -4.23 18.67 -13.75
N GLN A 221 -4.38 17.45 -13.24
CA GLN A 221 -5.57 16.65 -13.46
C GLN A 221 -6.82 17.25 -12.80
N LEU A 222 -6.68 17.85 -11.60
CA LEU A 222 -7.79 18.51 -10.93
C LEU A 222 -8.32 19.73 -11.70
N GLN A 223 -7.44 20.50 -12.35
CA GLN A 223 -7.85 21.61 -13.22
C GLN A 223 -8.69 21.11 -14.41
N GLN A 224 -8.35 19.94 -14.96
CA GLN A 224 -9.08 19.36 -16.10
C GLN A 224 -10.42 18.72 -15.69
N LEU A 225 -10.44 18.00 -14.57
CA LEU A 225 -11.59 17.26 -14.10
C LEU A 225 -12.62 18.15 -13.40
N ALA A 226 -12.19 19.26 -12.79
CA ALA A 226 -13.01 20.20 -12.04
C ALA A 226 -14.03 19.50 -11.11
N PRO A 227 -13.57 18.63 -10.17
CA PRO A 227 -14.46 17.81 -9.36
C PRO A 227 -15.38 18.67 -8.49
N ALA A 228 -16.59 18.20 -8.25
CA ALA A 228 -17.56 18.93 -7.43
C ALA A 228 -17.29 18.82 -5.92
N SER A 229 -16.49 17.84 -5.49
CA SER A 229 -16.19 17.60 -4.08
C SER A 229 -15.34 18.71 -3.47
N ARG A 230 -15.37 18.82 -2.13
CA ARG A 230 -14.51 19.72 -1.38
C ARG A 230 -13.04 19.27 -1.51
N LEU A 231 -12.19 20.17 -1.96
CA LEU A 231 -10.75 19.92 -2.12
C LEU A 231 -9.97 20.39 -0.88
N LEU A 232 -9.17 19.51 -0.30
CA LEU A 232 -8.25 19.82 0.81
C LEU A 232 -6.83 19.43 0.39
N ALA A 233 -6.04 20.42 0.03
CA ALA A 233 -4.64 20.23 -0.32
C ALA A 233 -3.76 20.15 0.93
N PHE A 234 -2.76 19.26 0.95
CA PHE A 234 -1.65 19.36 1.89
C PHE A 234 -0.35 19.65 1.14
N ALA A 235 0.56 20.40 1.78
CA ALA A 235 1.80 20.87 1.19
C ALA A 235 2.98 20.73 2.14
N ASP A 236 4.21 20.73 1.60
CA ASP A 236 5.43 20.64 2.40
C ASP A 236 5.75 21.93 3.16
N ALA A 237 5.24 23.06 2.69
CA ALA A 237 5.40 24.41 3.24
C ALA A 237 4.10 25.21 3.08
N PRO A 238 3.95 26.35 3.77
CA PRO A 238 2.79 27.22 3.59
C PRO A 238 2.62 27.65 2.13
N GLU A 239 1.44 27.41 1.59
CA GLU A 239 1.05 27.89 0.27
C GLU A 239 -0.44 28.26 0.24
N ALA A 240 -0.82 29.12 -0.69
CA ALA A 240 -2.19 29.60 -0.79
C ALA A 240 -3.16 28.46 -1.07
N GLY A 241 -4.13 28.27 -0.18
CA GLY A 241 -5.16 27.23 -0.29
C GLY A 241 -4.77 25.87 0.30
N ALA A 242 -3.58 25.70 0.85
CA ALA A 242 -3.22 24.49 1.58
C ALA A 242 -4.05 24.38 2.86
N ALA A 243 -4.69 23.22 3.04
CA ALA A 243 -5.45 22.89 4.25
C ALA A 243 -4.55 22.34 5.36
N ALA A 244 -3.36 21.83 5.00
CA ALA A 244 -2.33 21.39 5.92
C ALA A 244 -0.94 21.61 5.35
N TYR A 245 0.02 21.98 6.21
CA TYR A 245 1.42 22.20 5.83
C TYR A 245 2.35 22.06 7.04
N ALA A 246 3.66 22.11 6.79
CA ALA A 246 4.66 22.15 7.85
C ALA A 246 5.52 23.41 7.74
N GLU A 247 5.75 24.08 8.88
CA GLU A 247 6.62 25.25 8.98
C GLU A 247 7.22 25.35 10.38
N ASN A 248 8.48 25.77 10.47
CA ASN A 248 9.17 26.09 11.75
C ASN A 248 9.09 24.96 12.81
N GLY A 249 9.14 23.68 12.36
CA GLY A 249 9.06 22.53 13.26
C GLY A 249 7.63 22.19 13.72
N LEU A 250 6.62 22.80 13.14
CA LEU A 250 5.20 22.54 13.40
C LEU A 250 4.51 21.96 12.18
N LEU A 251 3.65 20.97 12.40
CA LEU A 251 2.59 20.58 11.50
C LEU A 251 1.39 21.49 11.80
N THR A 252 0.85 22.13 10.76
CA THR A 252 -0.31 23.01 10.84
C THR A 252 -1.44 22.44 10.02
N ILE A 253 -2.61 22.34 10.62
CA ILE A 253 -3.89 22.07 9.95
C ILE A 253 -4.68 23.37 10.00
N ASP A 254 -5.01 23.94 8.83
CA ASP A 254 -5.78 25.18 8.73
C ASP A 254 -7.27 24.92 8.52
N GLN A 255 -7.60 23.79 7.93
CA GLN A 255 -8.97 23.43 7.58
C GLN A 255 -9.21 21.92 7.78
N PRO A 256 -10.44 21.51 8.12
CA PRO A 256 -11.62 22.32 8.42
C PRO A 256 -11.58 23.02 9.76
N THR A 257 -10.84 22.50 10.75
CA THR A 257 -10.70 23.10 12.11
C THR A 257 -9.21 23.31 12.39
N PRO A 258 -8.76 24.57 12.61
CA PRO A 258 -7.35 24.86 12.78
C PRO A 258 -6.74 24.27 14.04
N PHE A 259 -5.54 23.67 13.91
CA PHE A 259 -4.66 23.31 15.04
C PHE A 259 -3.21 23.17 14.59
N THR A 260 -2.27 23.17 15.52
CA THR A 260 -0.84 22.94 15.27
C THR A 260 -0.29 21.86 16.19
N MET A 261 0.70 21.09 15.75
CA MET A 261 1.38 20.03 16.51
C MET A 261 2.88 20.06 16.21
N ALA A 262 3.73 19.92 17.25
CA ALA A 262 5.16 19.86 17.01
C ALA A 262 5.54 18.61 16.23
N LEU A 263 6.46 18.73 15.25
CA LEU A 263 6.92 17.57 14.44
C LEU A 263 7.59 16.51 15.30
N SER A 264 8.19 16.91 16.44
CA SER A 264 8.81 15.99 17.40
C SER A 264 7.81 15.13 18.18
N GLU A 265 6.52 15.48 18.16
CA GLU A 265 5.44 14.70 18.78
C GLU A 265 4.92 13.59 17.86
N LEU A 266 5.24 13.65 16.54
CA LEU A 266 4.80 12.63 15.58
C LEU A 266 5.55 11.31 15.82
N SER A 267 4.81 10.20 15.89
CA SER A 267 5.39 8.87 16.05
C SER A 267 6.19 8.40 14.82
N LEU A 268 5.85 8.91 13.64
CA LEU A 268 6.47 8.54 12.38
C LEU A 268 7.43 9.64 11.90
N PRO A 269 8.75 9.42 11.89
CA PRO A 269 9.72 10.38 11.41
C PRO A 269 9.80 10.41 9.88
N GLY A 270 10.39 11.49 9.34
CA GLY A 270 10.71 11.65 7.93
C GLY A 270 9.64 12.41 7.14
N ARG A 271 10.09 13.08 6.07
CA ARG A 271 9.28 14.00 5.25
C ARG A 271 8.05 13.33 4.63
N HIS A 272 8.23 12.13 4.10
CA HIS A 272 7.11 11.38 3.51
C HIS A 272 6.06 10.96 4.56
N ASN A 273 6.50 10.63 5.78
CA ASN A 273 5.58 10.33 6.88
C ASN A 273 4.88 11.57 7.41
N LEU A 274 5.52 12.72 7.34
CA LEU A 274 4.86 14.00 7.62
C LEU A 274 3.70 14.24 6.65
N ARG A 275 3.89 13.98 5.35
CA ARG A 275 2.80 14.01 4.35
C ARG A 275 1.69 13.01 4.67
N ASN A 276 2.05 11.78 5.04
CA ASN A 276 1.08 10.76 5.45
C ASN A 276 0.29 11.21 6.70
N SER A 277 0.94 11.86 7.66
CA SER A 277 0.32 12.40 8.89
C SER A 277 -0.63 13.56 8.58
N MET A 278 -0.25 14.49 7.69
CA MET A 278 -1.14 15.57 7.23
C MET A 278 -2.40 15.01 6.55
N ALA A 279 -2.22 14.07 5.62
CA ALA A 279 -3.33 13.42 4.92
C ALA A 279 -4.26 12.69 5.90
N ALA A 280 -3.69 11.97 6.88
CA ALA A 280 -4.46 11.25 7.89
C ALA A 280 -5.22 12.20 8.83
N ALA A 281 -4.59 13.30 9.25
CA ALA A 281 -5.24 14.32 10.09
C ALA A 281 -6.45 14.96 9.38
N LEU A 282 -6.27 15.36 8.12
CA LEU A 282 -7.35 15.93 7.29
C LEU A 282 -8.49 14.94 7.08
N ALA A 283 -8.17 13.65 6.83
CA ALA A 283 -9.17 12.61 6.65
C ALA A 283 -9.96 12.34 7.96
N ALA A 284 -9.27 12.21 9.08
CA ALA A 284 -9.88 11.99 10.39
C ALA A 284 -10.76 13.19 10.80
N GLN A 285 -10.29 14.41 10.59
CA GLN A 285 -11.06 15.63 10.86
C GLN A 285 -12.31 15.73 9.97
N SER A 286 -12.18 15.35 8.69
CA SER A 286 -13.31 15.27 7.76
C SER A 286 -14.33 14.19 8.15
N ALA A 287 -13.90 13.16 8.86
CA ALA A 287 -14.76 12.13 9.44
C ALA A 287 -15.45 12.59 10.75
N GLY A 288 -15.04 13.72 11.32
CA GLY A 288 -15.62 14.29 12.53
C GLY A 288 -14.85 13.96 13.82
N VAL A 289 -13.60 13.49 13.71
CA VAL A 289 -12.73 13.25 14.88
C VAL A 289 -12.23 14.59 15.44
N ASP A 290 -12.24 14.73 16.75
CA ASP A 290 -11.74 15.93 17.44
C ASP A 290 -10.22 16.04 17.42
N GLU A 291 -9.71 17.28 17.63
CA GLU A 291 -8.27 17.58 17.63
C GLU A 291 -7.47 16.72 18.63
N ALA A 292 -7.97 16.58 19.86
CA ALA A 292 -7.23 15.89 20.91
C ALA A 292 -7.00 14.42 20.56
N THR A 293 -8.00 13.77 19.99
CA THR A 293 -7.93 12.38 19.51
C THR A 293 -7.00 12.25 18.29
N ILE A 294 -7.05 13.21 17.35
CA ILE A 294 -6.13 13.22 16.21
C ILE A 294 -4.68 13.33 16.67
N ARG A 295 -4.35 14.31 17.56
CA ARG A 295 -3.01 14.47 18.15
C ARG A 295 -2.54 13.19 18.82
N ALA A 296 -3.36 12.60 19.67
CA ALA A 296 -3.02 11.38 20.38
C ALA A 296 -2.74 10.22 19.42
N GLY A 297 -3.54 10.08 18.35
CA GLY A 297 -3.34 9.04 17.34
C GLY A 297 -2.10 9.25 16.48
N LEU A 298 -1.76 10.51 16.14
CA LEU A 298 -0.51 10.84 15.44
C LEU A 298 0.74 10.60 16.31
N ALA A 299 0.62 10.78 17.61
CA ALA A 299 1.73 10.64 18.54
C ALA A 299 2.03 9.19 18.95
N ASP A 300 1.03 8.32 19.01
CA ASP A 300 1.18 6.97 19.52
C ASP A 300 0.96 5.85 18.47
N PHE A 301 0.86 6.20 17.20
CA PHE A 301 0.74 5.18 16.15
C PHE A 301 1.98 4.26 16.12
N PRO A 302 1.81 2.94 16.27
CA PRO A 302 2.94 2.01 16.39
C PRO A 302 3.68 1.76 15.07
N GLY A 303 3.26 2.39 13.98
CA GLY A 303 3.78 2.13 12.63
C GLY A 303 3.14 0.92 11.97
N VAL A 304 3.66 0.57 10.80
CA VAL A 304 3.21 -0.57 10.00
C VAL A 304 4.31 -1.62 9.96
N PRO A 305 4.02 -2.90 10.21
CA PRO A 305 5.02 -3.97 10.06
C PRO A 305 5.71 -3.91 8.70
N HIS A 306 7.01 -4.15 8.69
CA HIS A 306 7.88 -4.13 7.51
C HIS A 306 8.04 -2.75 6.82
N ARG A 307 7.68 -1.65 7.48
CA ARG A 307 7.85 -0.30 6.97
C ARG A 307 8.56 0.58 8.00
N LEU A 308 9.87 0.80 7.79
CA LEU A 308 10.78 1.45 8.75
C LEU A 308 10.59 0.93 10.18
N GLU A 309 10.24 -0.35 10.29
CA GLU A 309 9.95 -1.02 11.56
C GLU A 309 11.24 -1.21 12.34
N LYS A 310 11.36 -0.58 13.53
CA LYS A 310 12.47 -0.83 14.42
C LYS A 310 12.39 -2.28 14.92
N VAL A 311 13.46 -3.07 14.68
CA VAL A 311 13.51 -4.49 15.04
C VAL A 311 14.18 -4.67 16.41
N ALA A 312 15.39 -4.16 16.55
CA ALA A 312 16.22 -4.27 17.73
C ALA A 312 17.41 -3.32 17.69
N ASP A 313 18.00 -3.10 18.85
CA ASP A 313 19.35 -2.55 19.00
C ASP A 313 20.26 -3.69 19.46
N VAL A 314 21.30 -4.00 18.68
CA VAL A 314 22.27 -5.09 18.96
C VAL A 314 23.68 -4.53 18.91
N ALA A 315 24.45 -4.69 19.95
CA ALA A 315 25.83 -4.18 20.06
C ALA A 315 25.98 -2.69 19.68
N GLY A 316 24.97 -1.87 19.98
CA GLY A 316 24.94 -0.44 19.64
C GLY A 316 24.58 -0.13 18.18
N VAL A 317 24.19 -1.14 17.38
CA VAL A 317 23.70 -1.00 16.00
C VAL A 317 22.19 -1.07 15.97
N HIS A 318 21.54 -0.14 15.24
CA HIS A 318 20.10 -0.10 15.07
C HIS A 318 19.67 -0.95 13.87
N TYR A 319 18.75 -1.88 14.04
CA TYR A 319 18.24 -2.71 12.95
C TYR A 319 16.82 -2.29 12.58
N ILE A 320 16.63 -1.89 11.31
CA ILE A 320 15.34 -1.39 10.76
C ILE A 320 14.90 -2.26 9.61
N ASN A 321 13.64 -2.75 9.69
CA ASN A 321 13.00 -3.54 8.68
C ASN A 321 12.07 -2.66 7.81
N ASP A 322 12.46 -2.45 6.57
CA ASP A 322 11.66 -1.78 5.55
C ASP A 322 11.47 -2.71 4.32
N SER A 323 11.24 -4.00 4.59
CA SER A 323 11.03 -5.01 3.54
C SER A 323 9.90 -4.67 2.55
N LYS A 324 9.00 -3.76 2.92
CA LYS A 324 7.92 -3.26 2.07
C LYS A 324 8.39 -2.26 1.01
N ALA A 325 9.63 -1.76 1.06
CA ALA A 325 10.24 -0.94 0.02
C ALA A 325 10.61 -1.79 -1.21
N THR A 326 9.63 -2.06 -2.06
CA THR A 326 9.76 -2.93 -3.25
C THR A 326 9.98 -2.14 -4.54
N ASN A 327 10.28 -0.85 -4.44
CA ASN A 327 10.68 0.04 -5.52
C ASN A 327 11.77 1.03 -5.05
N VAL A 328 12.41 1.72 -5.99
CA VAL A 328 13.54 2.63 -5.73
C VAL A 328 13.11 3.85 -4.93
N ASP A 329 11.96 4.43 -5.24
CA ASP A 329 11.40 5.63 -4.56
C ASP A 329 11.13 5.36 -3.06
N ALA A 330 10.60 4.18 -2.71
CA ALA A 330 10.43 3.79 -1.31
C ALA A 330 11.76 3.70 -0.57
N CYS A 331 12.80 3.12 -1.19
CA CYS A 331 14.14 3.05 -0.63
C CYS A 331 14.77 4.44 -0.51
N TYR A 332 14.56 5.33 -1.48
CA TYR A 332 14.99 6.73 -1.41
C TYR A 332 14.43 7.39 -0.13
N CYS A 333 13.11 7.30 0.07
CA CYS A 333 12.45 7.87 1.25
C CYS A 333 12.99 7.27 2.57
N ALA A 334 13.26 5.96 2.59
CA ALA A 334 13.84 5.30 3.75
C ALA A 334 15.24 5.83 4.05
N LEU A 335 16.12 5.90 3.05
CA LEU A 335 17.47 6.46 3.19
C LEU A 335 17.45 7.93 3.60
N GLU A 336 16.58 8.75 3.00
CA GLU A 336 16.43 10.17 3.34
C GLU A 336 16.14 10.35 4.84
N SER A 337 15.33 9.48 5.41
CA SER A 337 14.93 9.53 6.83
C SER A 337 16.02 9.10 7.82
N MET A 338 17.10 8.44 7.39
CA MET A 338 18.15 7.98 8.26
C MET A 338 19.05 9.14 8.74
N GLN A 339 19.38 9.12 10.03
CA GLN A 339 20.20 10.14 10.69
C GLN A 339 21.60 9.62 11.08
N THR A 340 21.86 8.34 10.92
CA THR A 340 23.11 7.65 11.22
C THR A 340 23.70 7.01 9.98
N PRO A 341 25.00 6.65 9.93
CA PRO A 341 25.54 5.89 8.82
C PRO A 341 24.79 4.56 8.63
N VAL A 342 24.62 4.14 7.39
CA VAL A 342 23.75 3.02 7.00
C VAL A 342 24.54 1.85 6.42
N VAL A 343 24.26 0.65 6.88
CA VAL A 343 24.53 -0.59 6.14
C VAL A 343 23.24 -0.95 5.43
N LEU A 344 23.21 -0.78 4.10
CA LEU A 344 22.00 -0.90 3.30
C LEU A 344 21.88 -2.27 2.65
N ILE A 345 20.74 -2.93 2.86
CA ILE A 345 20.39 -4.18 2.19
C ILE A 345 19.55 -3.89 0.96
N LEU A 346 20.05 -4.27 -0.23
CA LEU A 346 19.40 -4.13 -1.53
C LEU A 346 19.26 -5.50 -2.19
N GLY A 347 18.24 -5.68 -3.05
CA GLY A 347 18.13 -6.88 -3.90
C GLY A 347 16.76 -7.57 -3.86
N GLY A 348 16.65 -8.59 -4.71
CA GLY A 348 15.43 -9.31 -4.99
C GLY A 348 15.07 -9.27 -6.49
N THR A 349 13.83 -9.53 -6.84
CA THR A 349 13.35 -9.50 -8.23
C THR A 349 13.29 -8.06 -8.76
N ASP A 350 14.23 -7.71 -9.65
CA ASP A 350 14.30 -6.39 -10.30
C ASP A 350 13.21 -6.26 -11.38
N LYS A 351 12.50 -5.12 -11.38
CA LYS A 351 11.41 -4.81 -12.33
C LYS A 351 11.80 -3.71 -13.33
N GLY A 352 13.08 -3.56 -13.62
CA GLY A 352 13.58 -2.48 -14.47
C GLY A 352 14.00 -1.23 -13.68
N ASN A 353 14.40 -1.39 -12.42
CA ASN A 353 14.78 -0.30 -11.53
C ASN A 353 15.92 0.56 -12.11
N ASP A 354 15.82 1.88 -11.96
CA ASP A 354 16.92 2.83 -12.15
C ASP A 354 17.47 3.27 -10.78
N TYR A 355 18.63 2.73 -10.41
CA TYR A 355 19.25 3.03 -9.12
C TYR A 355 19.95 4.39 -9.04
N LYS A 356 19.95 5.18 -10.15
CA LYS A 356 20.52 6.55 -10.16
C LYS A 356 19.85 7.44 -9.13
N GLU A 357 18.56 7.23 -8.88
CA GLU A 357 17.78 8.03 -7.94
C GLU A 357 18.30 7.94 -6.51
N ILE A 358 18.69 6.75 -6.04
CA ILE A 358 19.25 6.56 -4.69
C ILE A 358 20.76 6.80 -4.60
N ALA A 359 21.46 6.88 -5.72
CA ALA A 359 22.91 6.96 -5.78
C ALA A 359 23.51 8.11 -4.95
N PRO A 360 22.95 9.34 -4.94
CA PRO A 360 23.47 10.42 -4.10
C PRO A 360 23.39 10.09 -2.61
N LEU A 361 22.26 9.59 -2.13
CA LEU A 361 22.04 9.24 -0.72
C LEU A 361 22.91 8.03 -0.30
N VAL A 362 23.13 7.07 -1.20
CA VAL A 362 24.02 5.94 -0.94
C VAL A 362 25.43 6.44 -0.71
N ARG A 363 25.96 7.36 -1.53
CA ARG A 363 27.30 7.94 -1.34
C ARG A 363 27.42 8.76 -0.06
N GLU A 364 26.35 9.46 0.31
CA GLU A 364 26.34 10.35 1.48
C GLU A 364 26.22 9.57 2.78
N LYS A 365 25.32 8.56 2.81
CA LYS A 365 24.88 7.96 4.06
C LYS A 365 25.34 6.53 4.27
N CYS A 366 25.69 5.78 3.20
CA CYS A 366 25.99 4.36 3.36
C CYS A 366 27.45 4.12 3.75
N ARG A 367 27.64 3.28 4.75
CA ARG A 367 28.93 2.70 5.15
C ARG A 367 29.27 1.48 4.31
N ALA A 368 28.29 0.65 4.01
CA ALA A 368 28.43 -0.57 3.24
C ALA A 368 27.11 -0.93 2.53
N LEU A 369 27.20 -1.75 1.50
CA LEU A 369 26.09 -2.35 0.80
C LEU A 369 26.10 -3.86 0.98
N VAL A 370 24.95 -4.45 1.23
CA VAL A 370 24.77 -5.91 1.28
C VAL A 370 23.67 -6.28 0.29
N PHE A 371 24.03 -7.06 -0.73
CA PHE A 371 23.07 -7.50 -1.73
C PHE A 371 22.42 -8.82 -1.31
N LEU A 372 21.12 -8.92 -1.45
CA LEU A 372 20.30 -10.08 -1.09
C LEU A 372 19.34 -10.44 -2.22
N GLY A 373 19.71 -11.40 -3.03
CA GLY A 373 18.90 -11.83 -4.18
C GLY A 373 19.44 -13.12 -4.80
N ALA A 374 18.64 -13.76 -5.64
CA ALA A 374 19.09 -14.91 -6.42
C ALA A 374 20.10 -14.48 -7.51
N ASP A 375 19.91 -13.29 -8.08
CA ASP A 375 20.80 -12.64 -9.03
C ASP A 375 20.98 -11.16 -8.66
N ASN A 376 22.20 -10.78 -8.27
CA ASN A 376 22.56 -9.43 -7.87
C ASN A 376 23.46 -8.72 -8.91
N SER A 377 23.65 -9.28 -10.11
CA SER A 377 24.60 -8.78 -11.13
C SER A 377 24.35 -7.30 -11.48
N LYS A 378 23.09 -6.88 -11.67
CA LYS A 378 22.76 -5.49 -11.97
C LYS A 378 23.11 -4.51 -10.85
N LEU A 379 22.98 -4.93 -9.59
CA LEU A 379 23.40 -4.13 -8.43
C LEU A 379 24.93 -4.06 -8.35
N GLN A 380 25.62 -5.19 -8.56
CA GLN A 380 27.09 -5.24 -8.59
C GLN A 380 27.63 -4.29 -9.67
N ASP A 381 27.12 -4.37 -10.90
CA ASP A 381 27.53 -3.52 -12.02
C ASP A 381 27.30 -2.03 -11.71
N PHE A 382 26.14 -1.69 -11.18
CA PHE A 382 25.78 -0.29 -10.91
C PHE A 382 26.63 0.31 -9.77
N PHE A 383 26.81 -0.43 -8.66
CA PHE A 383 27.51 0.08 -7.47
C PHE A 383 29.03 -0.20 -7.45
N ALA A 384 29.59 -0.88 -8.45
CA ALA A 384 31.01 -1.25 -8.52
C ALA A 384 31.99 -0.08 -8.26
N ASN A 385 31.63 1.15 -8.67
CA ASN A 385 32.48 2.33 -8.60
C ASN A 385 32.14 3.28 -7.44
N PHE A 386 31.44 2.80 -6.39
CA PHE A 386 31.02 3.65 -5.26
C PHE A 386 32.05 3.75 -4.14
N ASN A 387 33.15 2.97 -4.21
CA ASN A 387 34.17 2.89 -3.17
C ASN A 387 33.59 2.52 -1.78
N LEU A 388 32.56 1.72 -1.76
CA LEU A 388 31.94 1.17 -0.55
C LEU A 388 32.24 -0.32 -0.43
N PRO A 389 32.39 -0.86 0.77
CA PRO A 389 32.37 -2.30 0.99
C PRO A 389 31.05 -2.89 0.47
N ILE A 390 31.14 -3.95 -0.35
CA ILE A 390 29.98 -4.65 -0.91
C ILE A 390 30.08 -6.12 -0.52
N SER A 391 29.00 -6.67 0.04
CA SER A 391 28.84 -8.10 0.29
C SER A 391 27.71 -8.64 -0.58
N ASP A 392 27.97 -9.72 -1.30
CA ASP A 392 27.00 -10.41 -2.14
C ASP A 392 26.47 -11.65 -1.42
N THR A 393 25.14 -11.73 -1.20
CA THR A 393 24.53 -12.79 -0.40
C THR A 393 23.25 -13.33 -1.08
N HIS A 394 23.00 -14.62 -0.82
CA HIS A 394 21.88 -15.35 -1.43
C HIS A 394 20.98 -16.03 -0.37
N SER A 395 21.16 -15.67 0.91
CA SER A 395 20.28 -16.10 2.00
C SER A 395 20.15 -14.98 3.04
N MET A 396 19.01 -14.93 3.74
CA MET A 396 18.81 -13.96 4.81
C MET A 396 19.82 -14.15 5.96
N LYS A 397 20.21 -15.38 6.24
CA LYS A 397 21.20 -15.68 7.29
C LYS A 397 22.56 -15.06 6.98
N ASP A 398 23.05 -15.27 5.76
CA ASP A 398 24.36 -14.73 5.34
C ASP A 398 24.29 -13.20 5.23
N CYS A 399 23.15 -12.66 4.77
CA CYS A 399 22.91 -11.22 4.69
C CYS A 399 23.00 -10.55 6.07
N VAL A 400 22.30 -11.07 7.08
CA VAL A 400 22.34 -10.53 8.44
C VAL A 400 23.74 -10.64 9.04
N ALA A 401 24.45 -11.76 8.81
CA ALA A 401 25.82 -11.93 9.25
C ALA A 401 26.78 -10.92 8.59
N ALA A 402 26.66 -10.69 7.28
CA ALA A 402 27.44 -9.69 6.55
C ALA A 402 27.15 -8.27 7.06
N CYS A 403 25.89 -7.94 7.34
CA CYS A 403 25.52 -6.66 7.93
C CYS A 403 26.15 -6.45 9.31
N ALA A 404 26.07 -7.45 10.18
CA ALA A 404 26.69 -7.38 11.52
C ALA A 404 28.18 -7.20 11.46
N ALA A 405 28.87 -7.82 10.48
CA ALA A 405 30.31 -7.66 10.28
C ALA A 405 30.73 -6.28 9.73
N ALA A 406 29.86 -5.64 8.93
CA ALA A 406 30.13 -4.34 8.31
C ALA A 406 29.75 -3.15 9.19
N ALA A 407 28.77 -3.32 10.09
CA ALA A 407 28.24 -2.24 10.93
C ALA A 407 29.16 -1.93 12.12
N GLN A 408 29.13 -0.67 12.58
CA GLN A 408 29.79 -0.20 13.77
C GLN A 408 28.75 0.34 14.78
N PRO A 409 29.05 0.38 16.09
CA PRO A 409 28.17 1.01 17.06
C PRO A 409 27.77 2.43 16.63
N GLY A 410 26.48 2.74 16.69
CA GLY A 410 25.89 3.98 16.18
C GLY A 410 25.41 3.92 14.73
N ASP A 411 25.67 2.85 13.99
CA ASP A 411 25.15 2.66 12.64
C ASP A 411 23.70 2.12 12.64
N THR A 412 23.07 2.27 11.49
CA THR A 412 21.77 1.61 11.19
C THR A 412 21.96 0.54 10.11
N VAL A 413 21.55 -0.69 10.38
CA VAL A 413 21.31 -1.72 9.36
C VAL A 413 19.88 -1.56 8.84
N LEU A 414 19.74 -1.24 7.55
CA LEU A 414 18.47 -0.95 6.91
C LEU A 414 18.15 -1.99 5.83
N LEU A 415 17.11 -2.82 6.07
CA LEU A 415 16.55 -3.67 5.02
C LEU A 415 15.55 -2.84 4.19
N SER A 416 16.01 -2.22 3.10
CA SER A 416 15.16 -1.44 2.16
C SER A 416 15.51 -1.80 0.71
N PRO A 417 14.99 -2.93 0.22
CA PRO A 417 15.60 -3.70 -0.86
C PRO A 417 15.40 -3.17 -2.29
N CYS A 418 14.60 -2.14 -2.54
CA CYS A 418 14.21 -1.64 -3.86
C CYS A 418 13.44 -2.64 -4.74
N CYS A 419 13.45 -3.91 -4.43
CA CYS A 419 13.01 -5.00 -5.29
C CYS A 419 11.90 -5.83 -4.65
N ALA A 420 11.08 -6.48 -5.48
CA ALA A 420 10.17 -7.52 -5.02
C ALA A 420 10.97 -8.71 -4.45
N SER A 421 10.30 -9.58 -3.68
CA SER A 421 10.98 -10.61 -2.87
C SER A 421 10.80 -12.04 -3.40
N PHE A 422 10.16 -12.22 -4.57
CA PHE A 422 9.70 -13.53 -5.03
C PHE A 422 10.79 -14.47 -5.53
N ASP A 423 12.02 -14.00 -5.59
CA ASP A 423 13.20 -14.79 -5.96
C ASP A 423 13.67 -15.73 -4.83
N LEU A 424 13.73 -15.23 -3.59
CA LEU A 424 14.20 -15.98 -2.41
C LEU A 424 13.12 -16.21 -1.35
N PHE A 425 11.99 -15.49 -1.41
CA PHE A 425 10.97 -15.48 -0.36
C PHE A 425 9.58 -15.63 -0.95
N ARG A 426 8.63 -16.12 -0.14
CA ARG A 426 7.22 -16.25 -0.55
C ARG A 426 6.57 -14.91 -0.85
N ASN A 427 6.94 -13.88 -0.10
CA ASN A 427 6.47 -12.50 -0.24
C ASN A 427 7.33 -11.56 0.60
N MET A 428 7.09 -10.24 0.54
CA MET A 428 7.85 -9.24 1.29
C MET A 428 7.68 -9.37 2.82
N GLY A 429 6.56 -9.88 3.31
CA GLY A 429 6.35 -10.15 4.73
C GLY A 429 7.26 -11.27 5.22
N ASP A 430 7.34 -12.38 4.48
CA ASP A 430 8.25 -13.49 4.76
C ASP A 430 9.71 -13.03 4.80
N ARG A 431 10.15 -12.19 3.84
CA ARG A 431 11.48 -11.57 3.85
C ARG A 431 11.73 -10.76 5.13
N GLY A 432 10.80 -9.90 5.51
CA GLY A 432 10.91 -9.07 6.70
C GLY A 432 10.84 -9.88 8.01
N ASP A 433 10.00 -10.91 8.07
CA ASP A 433 9.90 -11.78 9.26
C ASP A 433 11.17 -12.59 9.49
N GLN A 434 11.78 -13.13 8.43
CA GLN A 434 13.08 -13.82 8.52
C GLN A 434 14.19 -12.86 8.99
N PHE A 435 14.21 -11.62 8.49
CA PHE A 435 15.14 -10.59 8.96
C PHE A 435 14.96 -10.32 10.46
N LYS A 436 13.72 -10.06 10.90
CA LYS A 436 13.41 -9.81 12.31
C LYS A 436 13.81 -10.98 13.22
N ALA A 437 13.51 -12.20 12.80
CA ALA A 437 13.83 -13.40 13.58
C ALA A 437 15.33 -13.56 13.79
N LEU A 438 16.13 -13.37 12.73
CA LEU A 438 17.59 -13.49 12.81
C LEU A 438 18.22 -12.37 13.64
N VAL A 439 17.75 -11.12 13.46
CA VAL A 439 18.25 -9.98 14.27
C VAL A 439 17.93 -10.16 15.75
N ARG A 440 16.71 -10.59 16.10
CA ARG A 440 16.33 -10.84 17.50
C ARG A 440 17.12 -11.99 18.12
N ALA A 441 17.47 -13.01 17.33
CA ALA A 441 18.32 -14.11 17.81
C ALA A 441 19.74 -13.65 18.21
N MET A 442 20.26 -12.56 17.61
CA MET A 442 21.55 -12.00 18.02
C MET A 442 21.51 -11.35 19.41
N GLN A 443 20.36 -10.77 19.82
CA GLN A 443 20.20 -10.18 21.16
C GLN A 443 20.28 -11.22 22.29
N THR A 444 19.89 -12.46 22.02
CA THR A 444 19.86 -13.52 23.03
C THR A 444 21.21 -14.22 23.22
N THR A 445 22.21 -13.86 22.43
CA THR A 445 23.53 -14.49 22.46
C THR A 445 24.60 -13.62 23.18
N GLU A 446 24.22 -12.39 23.58
CA GLU A 446 24.97 -11.50 24.47
C GLU A 446 24.52 -11.70 25.94
#